data_c7fb12c4f0c64e6eeab3d304e281de01
#
_entry.id   c7fb12c4f0c64e6eeab3d304e281de01
#
_cell.length_a   1.000
_cell.length_b   1.000
_cell.length_c   1.000
_cell.angle_alpha   90.00
_cell.angle_beta   90.00
_cell.angle_gamma   90.00
#
_symmetry.space_group_name_H-M   'P 1'
#
loop_
_entity.id
_entity.type
_entity.pdbx_description
1 polymer ?
#
loop_
_entity_poly.entity_id
_entity_poly.type
_entity_poly.pdbx_seq_one_letter_code
_entity_poly.pdbx_strand_id
1 'polypeptide(L)'
;MEALDWSKPLQHSAPYDLIRMAVEGDTLHATVRFAGGCESHVFELVENGPLVRAMPPKQPLALVHDARGDACREVVVESIHFDLRSLRAGPRGLTVLSIGDTLLPYRYE
;
A
#
# COMPACT_ATOMS: atom_id res chain seq x y z
N MET A 1 -24.15 2.67 4.13
CA MET A 1 -22.85 2.13 3.70
C MET A 1 -22.45 1.01 4.64
N GLU A 2 -22.12 -0.10 4.09
CA GLU A 2 -21.65 -1.20 4.89
C GLU A 2 -20.29 -0.90 5.49
N ALA A 3 -20.13 -1.13 6.78
CA ALA A 3 -18.85 -0.90 7.41
C ALA A 3 -17.83 -1.91 6.91
N LEU A 4 -16.64 -1.44 6.58
CA LEU A 4 -15.54 -2.32 6.23
C LEU A 4 -15.16 -3.17 7.42
N ASP A 5 -15.04 -4.47 7.20
CA ASP A 5 -14.59 -5.37 8.24
C ASP A 5 -13.06 -5.47 8.18
N TRP A 6 -12.40 -4.70 9.04
CA TRP A 6 -10.95 -4.64 9.07
C TRP A 6 -10.29 -5.91 9.58
N SER A 7 -11.07 -6.82 10.15
CA SER A 7 -10.53 -8.08 10.66
C SER A 7 -10.38 -9.14 9.59
N LYS A 8 -10.99 -8.94 8.42
CA LYS A 8 -10.92 -9.89 7.32
C LYS A 8 -9.81 -9.54 6.36
N PRO A 9 -9.08 -10.54 5.82
CA PRO A 9 -8.13 -10.26 4.76
C PRO A 9 -8.83 -9.71 3.52
N LEU A 10 -8.11 -8.93 2.75
CA LEU A 10 -8.62 -8.35 1.51
C LEU A 10 -8.78 -9.49 0.49
N GLN A 11 -10.03 -9.85 0.19
CA GLN A 11 -10.36 -11.07 -0.55
C GLN A 11 -9.86 -11.09 -1.99
N HIS A 12 -9.62 -9.91 -2.57
CA HIS A 12 -9.21 -9.82 -3.97
C HIS A 12 -7.71 -9.63 -4.14
N SER A 13 -6.97 -9.69 -3.05
CA SER A 13 -5.54 -9.51 -3.13
C SER A 13 -4.84 -10.81 -3.49
N ALA A 14 -4.22 -10.84 -4.66
CA ALA A 14 -3.41 -11.96 -5.09
C ALA A 14 -2.08 -11.98 -4.32
N PRO A 15 -1.42 -13.13 -4.20
CA PRO A 15 -0.14 -13.22 -3.50
C PRO A 15 0.95 -12.38 -4.17
N TYR A 16 1.79 -11.78 -3.35
CA TYR A 16 2.99 -11.09 -3.81
C TYR A 16 3.97 -10.98 -2.65
N ASP A 17 5.24 -10.74 -2.97
CA ASP A 17 6.27 -10.43 -1.98
C ASP A 17 6.60 -8.95 -2.08
N LEU A 18 6.59 -8.26 -0.95
CA LEU A 18 7.04 -6.88 -0.88
C LEU A 18 8.55 -6.90 -0.61
N ILE A 19 9.33 -6.46 -1.61
CA ILE A 19 10.79 -6.49 -1.53
C ILE A 19 11.31 -5.23 -0.89
N ARG A 20 10.74 -4.08 -1.26
CA ARG A 20 11.22 -2.80 -0.79
C ARG A 20 10.10 -1.76 -0.84
N MET A 21 10.16 -0.82 0.10
CA MET A 21 9.20 0.27 0.16
C MET A 21 9.89 1.50 0.72
N ALA A 22 9.67 2.67 0.09
CA ALA A 22 10.27 3.91 0.54
C ALA A 22 9.39 5.09 0.16
N VAL A 23 9.44 6.14 0.97
CA VAL A 23 8.74 7.40 0.69
C VAL A 23 9.77 8.43 0.24
N GLU A 24 9.50 9.07 -0.89
CA GLU A 24 10.28 10.20 -1.39
C GLU A 24 9.33 11.34 -1.72
N GLY A 25 9.43 12.43 -0.98
CA GLY A 25 8.49 13.54 -1.15
C GLY A 25 7.06 13.09 -0.92
N ASP A 26 6.20 13.29 -1.89
CA ASP A 26 4.78 12.88 -1.83
C ASP A 26 4.51 11.54 -2.52
N THR A 27 5.54 10.75 -2.78
CA THR A 27 5.41 9.49 -3.52
C THR A 27 5.87 8.32 -2.68
N LEU A 28 5.05 7.26 -2.65
CA LEU A 28 5.45 5.97 -2.13
C LEU A 28 5.97 5.12 -3.27
N HIS A 29 7.20 4.64 -3.14
CA HIS A 29 7.81 3.73 -4.09
C HIS A 29 7.84 2.34 -3.49
N ALA A 30 7.36 1.34 -4.21
CA ALA A 30 7.38 -0.03 -3.75
C ALA A 30 7.92 -0.93 -4.85
N THR A 31 8.72 -1.92 -4.47
CA THR A 31 9.18 -2.97 -5.36
C THR A 31 8.55 -4.27 -4.91
N VAL A 32 7.84 -4.93 -5.81
CA VAL A 32 7.09 -6.14 -5.53
C VAL A 32 7.55 -7.27 -6.46
N ARG A 33 7.37 -8.50 -6.00
CA ARG A 33 7.64 -9.69 -6.78
C ARG A 33 6.42 -10.60 -6.73
N PHE A 34 6.03 -11.11 -7.88
CA PHE A 34 4.84 -11.96 -7.96
C PHE A 34 4.96 -12.93 -9.14
N ALA A 35 4.12 -13.94 -9.15
CA ALA A 35 4.02 -14.86 -10.27
C ALA A 35 3.08 -14.28 -11.31
N GLY A 36 3.51 -14.23 -12.56
CA GLY A 36 2.71 -13.67 -13.64
C GLY A 36 3.42 -13.82 -14.97
N GLY A 37 3.38 -12.75 -15.77
CA GLY A 37 4.07 -12.67 -17.04
C GLY A 37 3.18 -12.66 -18.26
N CYS A 38 1.87 -12.90 -18.12
CA CYS A 38 0.93 -12.95 -19.23
C CYS A 38 -0.03 -11.77 -19.27
N GLU A 39 -0.31 -11.16 -18.12
CA GLU A 39 -1.23 -10.03 -18.03
C GLU A 39 -0.60 -8.92 -17.21
N SER A 40 -1.08 -7.70 -17.41
CA SER A 40 -0.69 -6.58 -16.56
C SER A 40 -1.39 -6.71 -15.21
N HIS A 41 -0.63 -6.67 -14.15
CA HIS A 41 -1.18 -6.69 -12.79
C HIS A 41 -1.43 -5.27 -12.31
N VAL A 42 -2.42 -5.10 -11.45
CA VAL A 42 -2.75 -3.81 -10.87
C VAL A 42 -2.50 -3.86 -9.38
N PHE A 43 -1.82 -2.85 -8.86
CA PHE A 43 -1.63 -2.67 -7.43
C PHE A 43 -2.32 -1.39 -7.01
N GLU A 44 -2.99 -1.43 -5.88
CA GLU A 44 -3.72 -0.30 -5.34
C GLU A 44 -3.39 -0.15 -3.87
N LEU A 45 -3.14 1.09 -3.46
CA LEU A 45 -2.89 1.42 -2.07
C LEU A 45 -4.22 1.89 -1.47
N VAL A 46 -4.70 1.18 -0.46
CA VAL A 46 -6.00 1.48 0.14
C VAL A 46 -5.87 1.69 1.64
N GLU A 47 -6.78 2.47 2.21
CA GLU A 47 -6.85 2.62 3.65
C GLU A 47 -7.33 1.30 4.26
N ASN A 48 -6.64 0.86 5.31
CA ASN A 48 -6.90 -0.41 5.98
C ASN A 48 -7.20 -0.19 7.46
N GLY A 49 -8.00 0.79 7.73
CA GLY A 49 -8.41 1.16 9.07
C GLY A 49 -8.49 2.68 9.22
N PRO A 50 -9.09 3.15 10.29
CA PRO A 50 -9.20 4.59 10.53
C PRO A 50 -7.85 5.18 10.88
N LEU A 51 -7.72 6.49 10.66
CA LEU A 51 -6.55 7.24 11.10
C LEU A 51 -6.43 7.14 12.62
N VAL A 52 -5.28 6.70 13.09
CA VAL A 52 -4.98 6.67 14.52
C VAL A 52 -4.54 8.05 14.95
N ARG A 53 -5.27 8.65 15.87
CA ARG A 53 -5.00 9.99 16.37
C ARG A 53 -3.93 9.92 17.46
N ALA A 54 -2.69 9.92 17.03
CA ALA A 54 -1.53 9.88 17.89
C ALA A 54 -0.59 11.02 17.50
N MET A 55 0.56 11.08 18.11
CA MET A 55 1.56 12.11 17.83
C MET A 55 2.87 11.43 17.43
N PRO A 56 3.15 11.29 16.14
CA PRO A 56 2.37 11.74 14.99
C PRO A 56 1.19 10.82 14.67
N PRO A 57 0.22 11.28 13.85
CA PRO A 57 -0.87 10.42 13.43
C PRO A 57 -0.38 9.24 12.59
N LYS A 58 -1.10 8.13 12.68
CA LYS A 58 -0.76 6.90 11.96
C LYS A 58 -1.92 6.50 11.08
N GLN A 59 -1.64 6.26 9.81
CA GLN A 59 -2.64 5.79 8.84
C GLN A 59 -2.34 4.36 8.44
N PRO A 60 -3.21 3.41 8.85
CA PRO A 60 -3.10 2.04 8.35
C PRO A 60 -3.44 1.96 6.87
N LEU A 61 -2.61 1.26 6.12
CA LEU A 61 -2.77 1.08 4.68
C LEU A 61 -2.56 -0.38 4.31
N ALA A 62 -3.10 -0.77 3.17
CA ALA A 62 -2.85 -2.07 2.58
C ALA A 62 -2.56 -1.92 1.10
N LEU A 63 -1.68 -2.76 0.60
CA LEU A 63 -1.38 -2.85 -0.82
C LEU A 63 -2.15 -4.03 -1.39
N VAL A 64 -3.08 -3.76 -2.28
CA VAL A 64 -3.96 -4.76 -2.88
C VAL A 64 -3.43 -5.10 -4.27
N HIS A 65 -3.29 -6.38 -4.55
CA HIS A 65 -2.76 -6.90 -5.80
C HIS A 65 -3.86 -7.60 -6.59
N ASP A 66 -4.16 -7.06 -7.77
CA ASP A 66 -5.09 -7.68 -8.71
C ASP A 66 -4.28 -8.31 -9.85
N ALA A 67 -4.26 -9.62 -9.90
CA ALA A 67 -3.53 -10.36 -10.92
C ALA A 67 -4.25 -10.40 -12.27
N ARG A 68 -5.48 -9.94 -12.35
CA ARG A 68 -6.29 -9.86 -13.57
C ARG A 68 -6.42 -11.20 -14.30
N GLY A 69 -6.51 -12.27 -13.52
CA GLY A 69 -6.67 -13.60 -14.08
C GLY A 69 -5.40 -14.19 -14.70
N ASP A 70 -4.24 -13.61 -14.41
CA ASP A 70 -2.97 -14.10 -14.94
C ASP A 70 -2.64 -15.46 -14.34
N ALA A 71 -2.62 -16.49 -15.16
CA ALA A 71 -2.32 -17.86 -14.75
C ALA A 71 -0.85 -18.25 -14.99
N CYS A 72 -0.06 -17.36 -15.55
CA CYS A 72 1.36 -17.62 -15.79
C CYS A 72 2.15 -17.59 -14.49
N ARG A 73 3.31 -18.24 -14.50
CA ARG A 73 4.10 -18.42 -13.27
C ARG A 73 5.54 -17.93 -13.40
N GLU A 74 5.77 -16.97 -14.28
CA GLU A 74 7.07 -16.33 -14.32
C GLU A 74 7.24 -15.45 -13.10
N VAL A 75 8.47 -15.34 -12.63
CA VAL A 75 8.78 -14.40 -11.55
C VAL A 75 8.88 -13.01 -12.16
N VAL A 76 7.99 -12.12 -11.72
CA VAL A 76 7.97 -10.73 -12.17
C VAL A 76 8.33 -9.83 -11.01
N VAL A 77 9.28 -8.92 -11.24
CA VAL A 77 9.64 -7.88 -10.27
C VAL A 77 9.26 -6.54 -10.85
N GLU A 78 8.51 -5.77 -10.12
CA GLU A 78 7.96 -4.53 -10.62
C GLU A 78 8.09 -3.41 -9.59
N SER A 79 8.39 -2.19 -10.09
CA SER A 79 8.38 -0.99 -9.25
C SER A 79 7.10 -0.24 -9.47
N ILE A 80 6.42 0.10 -8.38
CA ILE A 80 5.13 0.78 -8.41
C ILE A 80 5.20 2.05 -7.55
N HIS A 81 4.37 3.04 -7.89
CA HIS A 81 4.38 4.34 -7.26
C HIS A 81 2.96 4.78 -6.91
N PHE A 82 2.82 5.43 -5.77
CA PHE A 82 1.54 5.96 -5.32
C PHE A 82 1.68 7.38 -4.83
N ASP A 83 0.70 8.23 -5.15
CA ASP A 83 0.63 9.59 -4.67
C ASP A 83 0.09 9.60 -3.24
N LEU A 84 0.81 10.23 -2.33
CA LEU A 84 0.47 10.25 -0.90
C LEU A 84 -0.22 11.55 -0.46
N ARG A 85 -0.45 12.50 -1.35
CA ARG A 85 -0.96 13.81 -0.94
C ARG A 85 -2.31 13.75 -0.24
N SER A 86 -3.15 12.78 -0.59
CA SER A 86 -4.43 12.59 0.08
C SER A 86 -4.30 12.08 1.51
N LEU A 87 -3.11 11.66 1.91
CA LEU A 87 -2.85 11.10 3.24
C LEU A 87 -2.21 12.10 4.20
N ARG A 88 -2.16 13.37 3.83
CA ARG A 88 -1.70 14.42 4.72
C ARG A 88 -2.73 14.63 5.82
N ALA A 89 -2.42 14.20 7.03
CA ALA A 89 -3.40 14.05 8.09
C ALA A 89 -3.33 15.09 9.20
N GLY A 90 -2.39 16.00 9.15
CA GLY A 90 -2.27 16.95 10.23
C GLY A 90 -1.44 18.17 9.90
N PRO A 91 -1.49 19.19 10.75
CA PRO A 91 -0.81 20.46 10.49
C PRO A 91 0.70 20.39 10.76
N ARG A 92 1.21 19.28 11.29
CA ARG A 92 2.62 19.17 11.66
C ARG A 92 3.50 18.58 10.56
N GLY A 93 2.93 18.32 9.41
CA GLY A 93 3.70 17.86 8.26
C GLY A 93 4.27 16.45 8.37
N LEU A 94 3.68 15.59 9.21
CA LEU A 94 4.12 14.22 9.37
C LEU A 94 2.95 13.28 9.63
N THR A 95 2.84 12.24 8.82
CA THR A 95 1.94 11.11 9.05
C THR A 95 2.76 9.84 8.94
N VAL A 96 2.59 8.91 9.88
CA VAL A 96 3.23 7.61 9.80
C VAL A 96 2.32 6.66 9.03
N LEU A 97 2.83 6.08 7.97
CA LEU A 97 2.11 5.10 7.17
C LEU A 97 2.42 3.71 7.71
N SER A 98 1.36 2.96 8.04
CA SER A 98 1.49 1.60 8.57
C SER A 98 1.02 0.63 7.51
N ILE A 99 1.93 -0.15 6.94
CA ILE A 99 1.63 -1.11 5.88
C ILE A 99 2.18 -2.46 6.32
N GLY A 100 1.27 -3.37 6.71
CA GLY A 100 1.68 -4.62 7.34
C GLY A 100 2.49 -4.33 8.59
N ASP A 101 3.69 -4.87 8.68
CA ASP A 101 4.59 -4.65 9.81
C ASP A 101 5.54 -3.46 9.59
N THR A 102 5.39 -2.75 8.49
CA THR A 102 6.28 -1.66 8.12
C THR A 102 5.69 -0.32 8.49
N LEU A 103 6.49 0.53 9.13
CA LEU A 103 6.12 1.91 9.46
C LEU A 103 7.00 2.85 8.65
N LEU A 104 6.36 3.74 7.89
CA LEU A 104 7.06 4.69 7.03
C LEU A 104 6.63 6.11 7.39
N PRO A 105 7.56 6.99 7.76
CA PRO A 105 7.23 8.39 7.98
C PRO A 105 7.03 9.10 6.63
N TYR A 106 5.92 9.79 6.51
CA TYR A 106 5.62 10.63 5.36
C TYR A 106 5.66 12.09 5.82
N ARG A 107 6.66 12.83 5.37
CA ARG A 107 6.82 14.24 5.70
C ARG A 107 6.37 15.10 4.52
N TYR A 108 5.52 16.09 4.80
CA TYR A 108 4.90 16.89 3.75
C TYR A 108 4.90 18.40 4.03
N GLU A 109 5.89 18.84 4.71
CA GLU A 109 6.05 20.28 4.90
C GLU A 109 6.62 20.95 3.67
#